data_67c93c2880f321e956b539040b20ce59
#
_entry.id   67c93c2880f321e956b539040b20ce59
#
_cell.length_a   1.000
_cell.length_b   1.000
_cell.length_c   1.000
_cell.angle_alpha   90.00
_cell.angle_beta   90.00
_cell.angle_gamma   90.00
#
_symmetry.space_group_name_H-M   'P 1'
#
loop_
_entity.id
_entity.type
_entity.pdbx_description
1 polymer ?
#
loop_
_entity_poly.entity_id
_entity_poly.type
_entity_poly.pdbx_seq_one_letter_code
_entity_poly.pdbx_strand_id
1 'polypeptide(L)'
;MNELTRKNFIKKSVLGICGLGITGSLKGETFLEQQTDDTEGGIMQKRIYNNVRLETGFEYDGDEVVSTKAGLFQIEVTDGKITKIMENNSVPGGFDANGYLMLPAFKDMHIHLDKTFYGDHWQARRAQAGGVKAMIALEQEILPEMLLHSIEKAGKLIELLQSKGSSFARSHVNIEPTSKLDSLNHLKQALNLKKDSFSAELVAFPQHGLYYTDSVPYMKDAAQAGIDFIGGLDPMSIDGGIEKPIEFTVQLALENQKGIDIHLHETGASGVQTIEYLIKKVLENPVLKGKTFLSHCFALGRMSQAEQEAIAEKLAEAQIGIVSTVPFAGLIMPIPTLLNKGVSVMTGNDSIVDHWDVFGTGSVLHKANLAAQLYNWSTEFKLSRALKLANVEKLPLDDKGVQQWPKVGDKADFVLMDVTCSAEAVARIPEVKHLITNGHLVY
;
A
#
# COMPACT_ATOMS: atom_id res chain seq x y z
N MET A 1 34.81 -21.08 -13.81
CA MET A 1 33.77 -21.60 -14.74
C MET A 1 33.51 -20.48 -15.75
N ASN A 2 33.67 -20.81 -17.01
CA ASN A 2 33.92 -19.88 -18.10
C ASN A 2 32.78 -18.91 -18.45
N GLU A 3 33.16 -17.69 -18.84
CA GLU A 3 32.27 -16.60 -19.33
C GLU A 3 31.28 -17.00 -20.45
N LEU A 4 31.50 -18.08 -21.14
CA LEU A 4 30.64 -18.60 -22.20
C LEU A 4 29.27 -19.15 -21.73
N THR A 5 29.13 -19.45 -20.43
CA THR A 5 27.89 -20.00 -19.86
C THR A 5 26.86 -18.90 -19.53
N ARG A 6 27.29 -17.65 -19.36
CA ARG A 6 26.41 -16.52 -19.04
C ARG A 6 25.61 -15.99 -20.24
N LYS A 7 26.22 -15.95 -21.41
CA LYS A 7 25.56 -15.44 -22.65
C LYS A 7 24.53 -16.39 -23.27
N ASN A 8 24.63 -17.69 -22.99
CA ASN A 8 23.73 -18.69 -23.59
C ASN A 8 22.41 -18.86 -22.83
N PHE A 9 22.30 -18.39 -21.60
CA PHE A 9 21.08 -18.50 -20.81
C PHE A 9 20.04 -17.45 -21.24
N ILE A 10 20.48 -16.24 -21.60
CA ILE A 10 19.59 -15.14 -22.02
C ILE A 10 19.04 -15.37 -23.44
N LYS A 11 19.76 -16.09 -24.31
CA LYS A 11 19.30 -16.37 -25.70
C LYS A 11 18.32 -17.51 -25.86
N LYS A 12 18.12 -18.37 -24.85
CA LYS A 12 17.21 -19.55 -24.97
C LYS A 12 15.77 -19.28 -24.51
N SER A 13 15.47 -18.11 -23.96
CA SER A 13 14.10 -17.77 -23.52
C SER A 13 13.22 -17.12 -24.59
N VAL A 14 13.73 -16.88 -25.80
CA VAL A 14 13.02 -16.09 -26.85
C VAL A 14 12.50 -16.94 -28.03
N LEU A 15 12.74 -18.25 -28.06
CA LEU A 15 12.29 -19.09 -29.19
C LEU A 15 11.54 -20.34 -28.69
N GLY A 16 10.22 -20.29 -28.69
CA GLY A 16 9.37 -21.45 -28.44
C GLY A 16 7.89 -21.17 -28.36
N ILE A 17 7.30 -20.52 -29.36
CA ILE A 17 5.86 -20.55 -29.57
C ILE A 17 5.58 -21.08 -30.97
N CYS A 18 5.19 -22.33 -31.06
CA CYS A 18 4.35 -22.86 -32.15
C CYS A 18 3.51 -24.02 -31.63
N GLY A 19 2.24 -23.79 -31.54
CA GLY A 19 1.11 -24.63 -31.86
C GLY A 19 0.91 -25.98 -31.18
N LEU A 20 -0.13 -26.07 -30.39
CA LEU A 20 -1.07 -27.21 -30.45
C LEU A 20 -2.37 -26.80 -29.74
N GLY A 21 -3.44 -26.72 -30.50
CA GLY A 21 -4.77 -26.41 -30.01
C GLY A 21 -5.36 -27.61 -29.25
N ILE A 22 -5.97 -27.29 -28.12
CA ILE A 22 -6.95 -28.16 -27.46
C ILE A 22 -8.20 -27.31 -27.24
N THR A 23 -9.26 -27.67 -27.97
CA THR A 23 -10.60 -27.12 -27.83
C THR A 23 -11.23 -27.68 -26.56
N GLY A 24 -11.30 -26.84 -25.51
CA GLY A 24 -12.11 -27.08 -24.33
C GLY A 24 -13.16 -25.96 -24.22
N SER A 25 -14.42 -26.33 -24.52
CA SER A 25 -15.56 -25.44 -24.44
C SER A 25 -15.87 -25.11 -22.98
N LEU A 26 -15.48 -23.90 -22.53
CA LEU A 26 -16.03 -23.29 -21.33
C LEU A 26 -17.19 -22.41 -21.76
N LYS A 27 -18.39 -22.75 -21.27
CA LYS A 27 -19.59 -21.93 -21.40
C LYS A 27 -19.34 -20.62 -20.67
N GLY A 28 -19.02 -19.58 -21.42
CA GLY A 28 -19.02 -18.20 -20.94
C GLY A 28 -20.47 -17.73 -20.85
N GLU A 29 -20.90 -17.35 -19.67
CA GLU A 29 -22.10 -16.54 -19.52
C GLU A 29 -21.79 -15.17 -20.13
N THR A 30 -22.50 -14.89 -21.22
CA THR A 30 -22.46 -13.60 -21.91
C THR A 30 -23.11 -12.54 -21.01
N PHE A 31 -22.30 -11.66 -20.44
CA PHE A 31 -22.80 -10.41 -19.89
C PHE A 31 -23.36 -9.56 -21.04
N LEU A 32 -24.64 -9.27 -20.97
CA LEU A 32 -25.28 -8.30 -21.85
C LEU A 32 -24.67 -6.91 -21.59
N GLU A 33 -23.90 -6.43 -22.56
CA GLU A 33 -23.58 -5.01 -22.66
C GLU A 33 -24.88 -4.23 -22.86
N GLN A 34 -25.30 -3.49 -21.84
CA GLN A 34 -26.28 -2.43 -22.03
C GLN A 34 -25.58 -1.29 -22.77
N GLN A 35 -25.95 -1.10 -24.02
CA GLN A 35 -25.60 0.08 -24.81
C GLN A 35 -26.08 1.33 -24.06
N THR A 36 -25.11 2.18 -23.71
CA THR A 36 -25.40 3.54 -23.25
C THR A 36 -25.52 4.44 -24.46
N ASP A 37 -26.69 5.03 -24.64
CA ASP A 37 -26.91 6.14 -25.55
C ASP A 37 -26.13 7.36 -25.07
N ASP A 38 -25.10 7.76 -25.81
CA ASP A 38 -24.36 8.99 -25.58
C ASP A 38 -25.21 10.21 -26.04
N THR A 39 -25.90 10.81 -25.08
CA THR A 39 -26.44 12.15 -25.25
C THR A 39 -25.78 13.09 -24.23
N GLU A 40 -25.15 14.15 -24.73
CA GLU A 40 -24.52 15.21 -23.96
C GLU A 40 -25.50 15.88 -22.98
N GLY A 41 -25.39 15.49 -21.73
CA GLY A 41 -25.99 16.05 -20.54
C GLY A 41 -25.60 15.12 -19.43
N GLY A 42 -24.72 15.57 -18.51
CA GLY A 42 -24.16 14.73 -17.44
C GLY A 42 -25.24 13.97 -16.70
N ILE A 43 -25.50 12.74 -17.11
CA ILE A 43 -26.43 11.84 -16.43
C ILE A 43 -25.76 11.47 -15.11
N MET A 44 -26.33 11.91 -13.99
CA MET A 44 -25.91 11.47 -12.66
C MET A 44 -25.96 9.94 -12.61
N GLN A 45 -24.80 9.29 -12.50
CA GLN A 45 -24.71 7.84 -12.42
C GLN A 45 -25.15 7.37 -11.03
N LYS A 46 -26.42 7.03 -10.94
CA LYS A 46 -27.00 6.49 -9.73
C LYS A 46 -26.89 4.95 -9.72
N ARG A 47 -26.40 4.38 -8.63
CA ARG A 47 -26.31 2.94 -8.37
C ARG A 47 -26.90 2.61 -7.01
N ILE A 48 -27.51 1.44 -6.91
CA ILE A 48 -28.11 0.94 -5.68
C ILE A 48 -27.49 -0.42 -5.38
N TYR A 49 -27.01 -0.57 -4.15
CA TYR A 49 -26.50 -1.81 -3.60
C TYR A 49 -27.52 -2.32 -2.55
N ASN A 50 -28.12 -3.48 -2.82
CA ASN A 50 -29.06 -4.13 -1.93
C ASN A 50 -28.35 -5.15 -1.04
N ASN A 51 -28.96 -5.52 0.09
CA ASN A 51 -28.46 -6.57 0.98
C ASN A 51 -27.02 -6.36 1.45
N VAL A 52 -26.60 -5.11 1.67
CA VAL A 52 -25.28 -4.77 2.16
C VAL A 52 -25.23 -4.92 3.68
N ARG A 53 -24.33 -5.74 4.21
CA ARG A 53 -24.10 -5.83 5.66
C ARG A 53 -23.23 -4.68 6.13
N LEU A 54 -23.68 -3.95 7.17
CA LEU A 54 -22.92 -2.91 7.86
C LEU A 54 -22.82 -3.24 9.34
N GLU A 55 -21.67 -2.90 9.95
CA GLU A 55 -21.52 -2.91 11.41
C GLU A 55 -22.31 -1.75 12.03
N THR A 56 -23.04 -2.03 13.11
CA THR A 56 -23.94 -1.05 13.75
C THR A 56 -23.61 -0.79 15.21
N GLY A 57 -22.72 -1.56 15.82
CA GLY A 57 -22.33 -1.41 17.21
C GLY A 57 -21.58 -2.61 17.76
N PHE A 58 -21.24 -2.55 19.06
CA PHE A 58 -20.68 -3.68 19.79
C PHE A 58 -21.71 -4.28 20.75
N GLU A 59 -21.54 -5.57 21.04
CA GLU A 59 -22.15 -6.25 22.18
C GLU A 59 -21.12 -6.36 23.31
N TYR A 60 -21.60 -6.16 24.54
CA TYR A 60 -20.75 -6.15 25.70
C TYR A 60 -21.20 -7.24 26.69
N ASP A 61 -20.20 -7.88 27.34
CA ASP A 61 -20.37 -8.61 28.59
C ASP A 61 -19.55 -7.88 29.67
N GLY A 62 -20.23 -7.17 30.56
CA GLY A 62 -19.59 -6.16 31.40
C GLY A 62 -18.93 -5.05 30.54
N ASP A 63 -17.63 -4.87 30.71
CA ASP A 63 -16.82 -3.90 29.95
C ASP A 63 -16.15 -4.51 28.70
N GLU A 64 -16.27 -5.83 28.50
CA GLU A 64 -15.64 -6.54 27.39
C GLU A 64 -16.56 -6.51 26.14
N VAL A 65 -15.96 -6.17 24.99
CA VAL A 65 -16.62 -6.35 23.69
C VAL A 65 -16.53 -7.82 23.29
N VAL A 66 -17.68 -8.50 23.26
CA VAL A 66 -17.78 -9.93 22.96
C VAL A 66 -18.19 -10.25 21.54
N SER A 67 -18.88 -9.32 20.87
CA SER A 67 -19.22 -9.43 19.44
C SER A 67 -19.51 -8.08 18.81
N THR A 68 -19.58 -8.07 17.47
CA THR A 68 -19.96 -6.90 16.67
C THR A 68 -21.36 -7.08 16.10
N LYS A 69 -22.25 -6.12 16.37
CA LYS A 69 -23.61 -6.07 15.78
C LYS A 69 -23.52 -5.63 14.34
N ALA A 70 -24.29 -6.28 13.49
CA ALA A 70 -24.43 -5.90 12.09
C ALA A 70 -25.88 -6.01 11.62
N GLY A 71 -26.25 -5.24 10.61
CA GLY A 71 -27.55 -5.25 9.96
C GLY A 71 -27.42 -5.22 8.44
N LEU A 72 -28.53 -5.50 7.75
CA LEU A 72 -28.60 -5.40 6.29
C LEU A 72 -29.20 -4.04 5.90
N PHE A 73 -28.59 -3.42 4.91
CA PHE A 73 -28.94 -2.08 4.43
C PHE A 73 -28.99 -2.04 2.91
N GLN A 74 -29.65 -1.01 2.41
CA GLN A 74 -29.57 -0.57 1.04
C GLN A 74 -28.73 0.70 0.95
N ILE A 75 -27.75 0.72 0.05
CA ILE A 75 -26.84 1.84 -0.16
C ILE A 75 -27.08 2.46 -1.53
N GLU A 76 -27.38 3.75 -1.57
CA GLU A 76 -27.47 4.52 -2.80
C GLU A 76 -26.16 5.29 -3.01
N VAL A 77 -25.59 5.17 -4.21
CA VAL A 77 -24.39 5.86 -4.63
C VAL A 77 -24.72 6.72 -5.85
N THR A 78 -24.32 7.97 -5.83
CA THR A 78 -24.45 8.88 -6.98
C THR A 78 -23.13 9.61 -7.15
N ASP A 79 -22.60 9.64 -8.38
CA ASP A 79 -21.35 10.30 -8.76
C ASP A 79 -20.18 9.96 -7.81
N GLY A 80 -20.01 8.68 -7.54
CA GLY A 80 -18.93 8.14 -6.71
C GLY A 80 -19.05 8.42 -5.21
N LYS A 81 -20.18 8.95 -4.71
CA LYS A 81 -20.43 9.20 -3.29
C LYS A 81 -21.64 8.45 -2.78
N ILE A 82 -21.59 8.02 -1.54
CA ILE A 82 -22.73 7.46 -0.82
C ILE A 82 -23.74 8.60 -0.57
N THR A 83 -24.93 8.48 -1.14
CA THR A 83 -25.98 9.50 -1.02
C THR A 83 -27.07 9.13 -0.05
N LYS A 84 -27.32 7.81 0.13
CA LYS A 84 -28.27 7.33 1.14
C LYS A 84 -27.84 5.99 1.72
N ILE A 85 -28.17 5.79 2.99
CA ILE A 85 -28.10 4.52 3.71
C ILE A 85 -29.50 4.29 4.29
N MET A 86 -30.14 3.21 3.87
CA MET A 86 -31.57 2.96 4.17
C MET A 86 -31.74 1.55 4.71
N GLU A 87 -32.86 1.30 5.38
CA GLU A 87 -33.28 -0.07 5.70
C GLU A 87 -33.32 -0.92 4.44
N ASN A 88 -32.96 -2.19 4.58
CA ASN A 88 -32.85 -3.11 3.46
C ASN A 88 -34.22 -3.41 2.83
N ASN A 89 -34.52 -2.75 1.74
CA ASN A 89 -35.66 -3.02 0.87
C ASN A 89 -35.13 -3.25 -0.53
N SER A 90 -34.93 -4.52 -0.91
CA SER A 90 -34.36 -4.83 -2.23
C SER A 90 -35.22 -4.23 -3.35
N VAL A 91 -34.61 -3.35 -4.14
CA VAL A 91 -35.28 -2.76 -5.31
C VAL A 91 -34.85 -3.48 -6.59
N PRO A 92 -35.74 -3.71 -7.54
CA PRO A 92 -35.38 -4.27 -8.83
C PRO A 92 -34.34 -3.44 -9.54
N GLY A 93 -33.33 -4.11 -10.14
CA GLY A 93 -32.25 -3.44 -10.89
C GLY A 93 -31.07 -2.94 -10.02
N GLY A 94 -31.11 -3.07 -8.71
CA GLY A 94 -29.96 -2.84 -7.84
C GLY A 94 -29.00 -4.02 -7.83
N PHE A 95 -27.71 -3.75 -7.55
CA PHE A 95 -26.71 -4.78 -7.32
C PHE A 95 -27.00 -5.50 -5.99
N ASP A 96 -27.08 -6.82 -6.00
CA ASP A 96 -27.26 -7.61 -4.78
C ASP A 96 -25.91 -7.92 -4.14
N ALA A 97 -25.65 -7.36 -2.96
CA ALA A 97 -24.44 -7.63 -2.18
C ALA A 97 -24.49 -8.97 -1.41
N ASN A 98 -25.55 -9.78 -1.57
CA ASN A 98 -25.67 -11.12 -0.98
C ASN A 98 -25.46 -11.19 0.55
N GLY A 99 -25.66 -10.09 1.27
CA GLY A 99 -25.37 -10.02 2.71
C GLY A 99 -23.87 -9.93 3.04
N TYR A 100 -23.01 -9.66 2.07
CA TYR A 100 -21.58 -9.45 2.30
C TYR A 100 -21.34 -8.19 3.11
N LEU A 101 -20.31 -8.25 3.97
CA LEU A 101 -19.89 -7.12 4.78
C LEU A 101 -19.21 -6.07 3.90
N MET A 102 -19.65 -4.84 4.02
CA MET A 102 -19.04 -3.67 3.41
C MET A 102 -17.99 -3.09 4.35
N LEU A 103 -16.74 -3.04 3.90
CA LEU A 103 -15.63 -2.40 4.59
C LEU A 103 -15.01 -1.32 3.71
N PRO A 104 -14.35 -0.29 4.28
CA PRO A 104 -13.58 0.67 3.48
C PRO A 104 -12.58 -0.06 2.61
N ALA A 105 -12.42 0.35 1.35
CA ALA A 105 -11.40 -0.20 0.47
C ALA A 105 -10.00 -0.05 1.12
N PHE A 106 -9.15 -1.03 0.87
CA PHE A 106 -7.82 -1.08 1.47
C PHE A 106 -6.85 -0.14 0.76
N LYS A 107 -5.75 0.18 1.45
CA LYS A 107 -4.70 1.07 0.96
C LYS A 107 -3.34 0.45 1.25
N ASP A 108 -2.55 0.27 0.21
CA ASP A 108 -1.16 -0.17 0.34
C ASP A 108 -0.25 1.06 0.50
N MET A 109 0.24 1.28 1.70
CA MET A 109 0.96 2.51 2.01
C MET A 109 2.48 2.41 1.80
N HIS A 110 2.95 1.29 1.26
CA HIS A 110 4.35 1.11 0.87
C HIS A 110 4.49 -0.02 -0.15
N ILE A 111 4.75 0.33 -1.39
CA ILE A 111 4.95 -0.63 -2.49
C ILE A 111 5.90 -0.06 -3.55
N HIS A 112 6.51 -0.93 -4.35
CA HIS A 112 7.28 -0.61 -5.54
C HIS A 112 6.54 -1.12 -6.78
N LEU A 113 5.69 -0.26 -7.38
CA LEU A 113 4.91 -0.62 -8.58
C LEU A 113 5.73 -0.56 -9.88
N ASP A 114 6.83 0.19 -9.87
CA ASP A 114 7.65 0.48 -11.05
C ASP A 114 8.59 -0.66 -11.45
N LYS A 115 8.84 -1.63 -10.54
CA LYS A 115 9.82 -2.70 -10.73
C LYS A 115 9.30 -4.01 -10.14
N THR A 116 8.77 -4.90 -10.95
CA THR A 116 8.28 -6.20 -10.51
C THR A 116 8.45 -7.25 -11.61
N PHE A 117 8.62 -8.51 -11.21
CA PHE A 117 8.53 -9.67 -12.09
C PHE A 117 7.13 -10.30 -12.07
N TYR A 118 6.17 -9.67 -11.38
CA TYR A 118 4.81 -10.20 -11.31
C TYR A 118 4.21 -10.41 -12.70
N GLY A 119 3.65 -11.59 -12.91
CA GLY A 119 3.14 -12.02 -14.22
C GLY A 119 4.13 -12.80 -15.07
N ASP A 120 5.39 -12.93 -14.66
CA ASP A 120 6.36 -13.85 -15.25
C ASP A 120 6.29 -15.24 -14.62
N HIS A 121 7.06 -16.18 -15.18
CA HIS A 121 7.26 -17.48 -14.55
C HIS A 121 7.93 -17.32 -13.18
N TRP A 122 7.49 -18.11 -12.22
CA TRP A 122 8.07 -18.12 -10.87
C TRP A 122 9.58 -18.33 -10.90
N GLN A 123 10.28 -17.47 -10.14
CA GLN A 123 11.71 -17.63 -9.86
C GLN A 123 12.01 -17.13 -8.43
N ALA A 124 12.77 -17.94 -7.70
CA ALA A 124 13.25 -17.53 -6.40
C ALA A 124 14.41 -16.54 -6.53
N ARG A 125 14.56 -15.68 -5.53
CA ARG A 125 15.73 -14.79 -5.43
C ARG A 125 17.02 -15.61 -5.28
N ARG A 126 18.06 -15.22 -6.00
CA ARG A 126 19.39 -15.81 -5.79
C ARG A 126 20.02 -15.26 -4.52
N ALA A 127 20.75 -16.13 -3.81
CA ALA A 127 21.54 -15.67 -2.67
C ALA A 127 22.57 -14.62 -3.13
N GLN A 128 22.54 -13.47 -2.48
CA GLN A 128 23.44 -12.35 -2.76
C GLN A 128 24.22 -12.01 -1.49
N ALA A 129 25.54 -12.11 -1.55
CA ALA A 129 26.42 -11.61 -0.48
C ALA A 129 26.69 -10.13 -0.69
N GLY A 130 26.80 -9.33 0.39
CA GLY A 130 27.21 -7.93 0.30
C GLY A 130 26.14 -6.89 0.65
N GLY A 131 24.96 -7.34 1.13
CA GLY A 131 23.92 -6.45 1.66
C GLY A 131 23.29 -5.52 0.61
N VAL A 132 22.79 -4.36 1.06
CA VAL A 132 22.03 -3.41 0.22
C VAL A 132 22.85 -2.92 -0.99
N LYS A 133 24.13 -2.60 -0.82
CA LYS A 133 24.99 -2.12 -1.94
C LYS A 133 25.19 -3.17 -3.03
N ALA A 134 25.24 -4.46 -2.69
CA ALA A 134 25.32 -5.52 -3.69
C ALA A 134 23.98 -5.70 -4.43
N MET A 135 22.86 -5.47 -3.75
CA MET A 135 21.53 -5.47 -4.38
C MET A 135 21.37 -4.26 -5.31
N ILE A 136 21.86 -3.09 -4.92
CA ILE A 136 21.92 -1.90 -5.79
C ILE A 136 22.70 -2.21 -7.08
N ALA A 137 23.90 -2.80 -6.96
CA ALA A 137 24.70 -3.16 -8.13
C ALA A 137 23.97 -4.16 -9.06
N LEU A 138 23.27 -5.13 -8.50
CA LEU A 138 22.43 -6.04 -9.28
C LEU A 138 21.30 -5.28 -9.98
N GLU A 139 20.60 -4.39 -9.28
CA GLU A 139 19.51 -3.62 -9.85
C GLU A 139 19.97 -2.73 -11.00
N GLN A 140 21.12 -2.06 -10.86
CA GLN A 140 21.73 -1.27 -11.95
C GLN A 140 21.97 -2.11 -13.22
N GLU A 141 22.29 -3.41 -13.06
CA GLU A 141 22.49 -4.31 -14.19
C GLU A 141 21.18 -4.72 -14.87
N ILE A 142 20.11 -5.00 -14.08
CA ILE A 142 18.87 -5.58 -14.59
C ILE A 142 17.77 -4.55 -14.91
N LEU A 143 17.80 -3.38 -14.27
CA LEU A 143 16.74 -2.38 -14.39
C LEU A 143 16.50 -1.91 -15.84
N PRO A 144 17.52 -1.70 -16.70
CA PRO A 144 17.27 -1.34 -18.10
C PRO A 144 16.39 -2.33 -18.86
N GLU A 145 16.53 -3.63 -18.59
CA GLU A 145 15.67 -4.65 -19.20
C GLU A 145 14.27 -4.66 -18.59
N MET A 146 14.18 -4.46 -17.27
CA MET A 146 12.88 -4.38 -16.57
C MET A 146 12.03 -3.21 -17.07
N LEU A 147 12.64 -2.07 -17.38
CA LEU A 147 11.95 -0.88 -17.89
C LEU A 147 11.21 -1.13 -19.19
N LEU A 148 11.68 -2.04 -20.07
CA LEU A 148 11.00 -2.35 -21.33
C LEU A 148 9.58 -2.86 -21.15
N HIS A 149 9.25 -3.44 -20.00
CA HIS A 149 7.97 -4.05 -19.67
C HIS A 149 7.28 -3.44 -18.44
N SER A 150 7.85 -2.39 -17.85
CA SER A 150 7.41 -1.88 -16.56
C SER A 150 5.98 -1.32 -16.57
N ILE A 151 5.51 -0.74 -17.68
CA ILE A 151 4.12 -0.25 -17.80
C ILE A 151 3.13 -1.42 -17.68
N GLU A 152 3.33 -2.49 -18.45
CA GLU A 152 2.46 -3.67 -18.43
C GLU A 152 2.49 -4.34 -17.04
N LYS A 153 3.68 -4.51 -16.48
CA LYS A 153 3.86 -5.18 -15.18
C LYS A 153 3.27 -4.38 -14.03
N ALA A 154 3.44 -3.06 -14.01
CA ALA A 154 2.77 -2.19 -13.06
C ALA A 154 1.24 -2.34 -13.15
N GLY A 155 0.69 -2.42 -14.37
CA GLY A 155 -0.74 -2.67 -14.59
C GLY A 155 -1.20 -4.00 -13.99
N LYS A 156 -0.47 -5.10 -14.21
CA LYS A 156 -0.77 -6.43 -13.63
C LYS A 156 -0.65 -6.43 -12.09
N LEU A 157 0.34 -5.72 -11.55
CA LEU A 157 0.50 -5.61 -10.10
C LEU A 157 -0.65 -4.81 -9.48
N ILE A 158 -1.10 -3.73 -10.12
CA ILE A 158 -2.29 -2.99 -9.71
C ILE A 158 -3.53 -3.91 -9.71
N GLU A 159 -3.71 -4.74 -10.74
CA GLU A 159 -4.81 -5.72 -10.80
C GLU A 159 -4.74 -6.74 -9.64
N LEU A 160 -3.55 -7.18 -9.27
CA LEU A 160 -3.37 -8.00 -8.07
C LEU A 160 -3.84 -7.27 -6.82
N LEU A 161 -3.41 -6.01 -6.61
CA LEU A 161 -3.82 -5.21 -5.46
C LEU A 161 -5.34 -5.02 -5.42
N GLN A 162 -5.97 -4.74 -6.57
CA GLN A 162 -7.41 -4.62 -6.70
C GLN A 162 -8.13 -5.92 -6.35
N SER A 163 -7.62 -7.08 -6.78
CA SER A 163 -8.17 -8.39 -6.42
C SER A 163 -8.07 -8.69 -4.92
N LYS A 164 -7.20 -7.97 -4.20
CA LYS A 164 -7.05 -8.05 -2.74
C LYS A 164 -7.74 -6.89 -2.01
N GLY A 165 -8.53 -6.08 -2.72
CA GLY A 165 -9.36 -5.03 -2.16
C GLY A 165 -8.69 -3.67 -2.00
N SER A 166 -7.49 -3.47 -2.53
CA SER A 166 -6.82 -2.16 -2.49
C SER A 166 -7.23 -1.31 -3.68
N SER A 167 -7.73 -0.10 -3.40
CA SER A 167 -8.05 0.93 -4.41
C SER A 167 -7.02 2.04 -4.48
N PHE A 168 -6.02 1.99 -3.61
CA PHE A 168 -5.00 3.02 -3.45
C PHE A 168 -3.66 2.42 -3.06
N ALA A 169 -2.57 3.04 -3.54
CA ALA A 169 -1.22 2.73 -3.08
C ALA A 169 -0.36 3.99 -2.90
N ARG A 170 0.62 3.93 -1.97
CA ARG A 170 1.78 4.81 -1.99
C ARG A 170 2.94 4.04 -2.59
N SER A 171 3.35 4.44 -3.81
CA SER A 171 4.43 3.75 -4.53
C SER A 171 5.72 4.52 -4.46
N HIS A 172 6.78 3.86 -3.99
CA HIS A 172 8.14 4.34 -4.07
C HIS A 172 8.68 4.02 -5.46
N VAL A 173 9.12 5.07 -6.18
CA VAL A 173 9.50 4.98 -7.59
C VAL A 173 10.97 5.29 -7.72
N ASN A 174 11.72 4.43 -8.37
CA ASN A 174 13.15 4.61 -8.61
C ASN A 174 13.45 5.92 -9.32
N ILE A 175 14.28 6.76 -8.69
CA ILE A 175 14.81 8.03 -9.23
C ILE A 175 16.31 8.03 -9.00
N GLU A 176 17.08 7.66 -10.01
CA GLU A 176 18.53 7.46 -9.92
C GLU A 176 19.15 7.44 -11.33
N PRO A 177 20.51 7.47 -11.49
CA PRO A 177 21.14 7.60 -12.80
C PRO A 177 20.80 6.51 -13.83
N THR A 178 20.42 5.30 -13.42
CA THR A 178 20.12 4.18 -14.33
C THR A 178 18.78 4.38 -15.03
N SER A 179 17.72 4.65 -14.28
CA SER A 179 16.37 4.89 -14.83
C SER A 179 16.07 6.36 -15.09
N LYS A 180 16.81 7.28 -14.46
CA LYS A 180 16.52 8.71 -14.49
C LYS A 180 15.07 8.98 -14.05
N LEU A 181 14.20 9.39 -14.97
CA LEU A 181 12.76 9.57 -14.77
C LEU A 181 11.92 8.51 -15.50
N ASP A 182 12.52 7.53 -16.15
CA ASP A 182 11.77 6.56 -16.95
C ASP A 182 10.85 5.69 -16.09
N SER A 183 11.32 5.23 -14.90
CA SER A 183 10.46 4.52 -13.94
C SER A 183 9.24 5.34 -13.56
N LEU A 184 9.40 6.63 -13.27
CA LEU A 184 8.30 7.53 -12.93
C LEU A 184 7.35 7.74 -14.10
N ASN A 185 7.88 7.99 -15.31
CA ASN A 185 7.07 8.22 -16.50
C ASN A 185 6.26 6.99 -16.89
N HIS A 186 6.84 5.79 -16.79
CA HIS A 186 6.18 4.53 -17.08
C HIS A 186 5.09 4.22 -16.04
N LEU A 187 5.38 4.40 -14.75
CA LEU A 187 4.36 4.20 -13.72
C LEU A 187 3.20 5.17 -13.87
N LYS A 188 3.44 6.44 -14.20
CA LYS A 188 2.37 7.42 -14.48
C LYS A 188 1.52 7.00 -15.67
N GLN A 189 2.10 6.40 -16.70
CA GLN A 189 1.33 5.84 -17.82
C GLN A 189 0.46 4.67 -17.37
N ALA A 190 1.00 3.71 -16.59
CA ALA A 190 0.24 2.61 -16.05
C ALA A 190 -0.92 3.07 -15.15
N LEU A 191 -0.67 4.05 -14.27
CA LEU A 191 -1.71 4.65 -13.42
C LEU A 191 -2.78 5.39 -14.23
N ASN A 192 -2.41 6.08 -15.31
CA ASN A 192 -3.38 6.74 -16.17
C ASN A 192 -4.31 5.75 -16.87
N LEU A 193 -3.83 4.55 -17.22
CA LEU A 193 -4.66 3.47 -17.76
C LEU A 193 -5.66 2.91 -16.73
N LYS A 194 -5.40 3.11 -15.42
CA LYS A 194 -6.24 2.65 -14.30
C LYS A 194 -6.91 3.79 -13.53
N LYS A 195 -6.86 5.03 -14.01
CA LYS A 195 -7.26 6.26 -13.29
C LYS A 195 -8.69 6.25 -12.73
N ASP A 196 -9.61 5.52 -13.36
CA ASP A 196 -11.01 5.44 -12.93
C ASP A 196 -11.23 4.41 -11.81
N SER A 197 -10.26 3.51 -11.58
CA SER A 197 -10.38 2.38 -10.66
C SER A 197 -9.28 2.29 -9.60
N PHE A 198 -8.18 3.02 -9.77
CA PHE A 198 -7.03 2.99 -8.86
C PHE A 198 -6.36 4.35 -8.79
N SER A 199 -5.91 4.74 -7.61
CA SER A 199 -5.15 5.96 -7.39
C SER A 199 -3.87 5.69 -6.60
N ALA A 200 -2.87 6.57 -6.74
CA ALA A 200 -1.63 6.42 -6.00
C ALA A 200 -1.06 7.78 -5.57
N GLU A 201 -0.34 7.78 -4.44
CA GLU A 201 0.69 8.75 -4.09
C GLU A 201 2.04 8.23 -4.56
N LEU A 202 2.88 9.11 -5.10
CA LEU A 202 4.19 8.76 -5.63
C LEU A 202 5.31 9.35 -4.77
N VAL A 203 6.25 8.51 -4.38
CA VAL A 203 7.46 8.90 -3.65
C VAL A 203 8.64 8.85 -4.62
N ALA A 204 9.33 9.97 -4.85
CA ALA A 204 10.59 9.95 -5.57
C ALA A 204 11.66 9.28 -4.70
N PHE A 205 12.10 8.10 -5.09
CA PHE A 205 12.92 7.24 -4.26
C PHE A 205 14.32 7.03 -4.85
N PRO A 206 15.38 7.57 -4.21
CA PRO A 206 16.76 7.39 -4.66
C PRO A 206 17.27 5.99 -4.25
N GLN A 207 16.71 4.93 -4.88
CA GLN A 207 16.98 3.52 -4.54
C GLN A 207 18.47 3.18 -4.57
N HIS A 208 19.24 3.83 -5.43
CA HIS A 208 20.68 3.58 -5.55
C HIS A 208 21.53 4.52 -4.67
N GLY A 209 20.90 5.24 -3.71
CA GLY A 209 21.52 6.25 -2.87
C GLY A 209 21.45 7.64 -3.49
N LEU A 210 21.39 8.65 -2.64
CA LEU A 210 21.29 10.04 -3.05
C LEU A 210 22.64 10.59 -3.56
N TYR A 211 23.68 10.40 -2.77
CA TYR A 211 25.05 10.81 -3.08
C TYR A 211 25.93 9.65 -3.53
N TYR A 212 25.62 8.44 -3.14
CA TYR A 212 26.35 7.24 -3.50
C TYR A 212 26.41 7.02 -5.02
N THR A 213 25.32 7.33 -5.74
CA THR A 213 25.23 7.19 -7.20
C THR A 213 24.87 8.50 -7.93
N ASP A 214 25.00 9.66 -7.27
CA ASP A 214 24.68 10.97 -7.84
C ASP A 214 23.25 11.12 -8.33
N SER A 215 22.25 10.73 -7.50
CA SER A 215 20.82 10.85 -7.81
C SER A 215 20.27 12.28 -7.65
N VAL A 216 21.04 13.21 -7.05
CA VAL A 216 20.61 14.58 -6.73
C VAL A 216 19.96 15.33 -7.90
N PRO A 217 20.53 15.35 -9.13
CA PRO A 217 19.91 16.04 -10.26
C PRO A 217 18.52 15.47 -10.59
N TYR A 218 18.42 14.14 -10.65
CA TYR A 218 17.18 13.45 -10.99
C TYR A 218 16.10 13.60 -9.92
N MET A 219 16.47 13.66 -8.64
CA MET A 219 15.56 13.95 -7.54
C MET A 219 14.95 15.35 -7.65
N LYS A 220 15.75 16.36 -8.05
CA LYS A 220 15.26 17.72 -8.32
C LYS A 220 14.29 17.75 -9.49
N ASP A 221 14.57 17.02 -10.56
CA ASP A 221 13.69 16.92 -11.73
C ASP A 221 12.40 16.20 -11.36
N ALA A 222 12.47 15.10 -10.60
CA ALA A 222 11.30 14.37 -10.10
C ALA A 222 10.40 15.23 -9.22
N ALA A 223 10.98 16.09 -8.36
CA ALA A 223 10.20 16.99 -7.51
C ALA A 223 9.25 17.91 -8.30
N GLN A 224 9.59 18.24 -9.56
CA GLN A 224 8.78 19.03 -10.49
C GLN A 224 7.85 18.17 -11.38
N ALA A 225 8.04 16.85 -11.35
CA ALA A 225 7.38 15.92 -12.28
C ALA A 225 6.10 15.25 -11.70
N GLY A 226 5.44 15.86 -10.71
CA GLY A 226 4.13 15.39 -10.19
C GLY A 226 4.21 14.20 -9.27
N ILE A 227 5.23 14.17 -8.41
CA ILE A 227 5.31 13.28 -7.23
C ILE A 227 4.67 13.94 -6.01
N ASP A 228 4.39 13.18 -4.96
CA ASP A 228 3.76 13.64 -3.72
C ASP A 228 4.76 13.73 -2.57
N PHE A 229 5.78 12.88 -2.55
CA PHE A 229 6.76 12.76 -1.48
C PHE A 229 8.19 12.73 -2.01
N ILE A 230 9.12 13.29 -1.23
CA ILE A 230 10.56 13.12 -1.42
C ILE A 230 11.02 11.94 -0.55
N GLY A 231 11.65 10.95 -1.18
CA GLY A 231 12.19 9.77 -0.51
C GLY A 231 13.64 9.93 -0.07
N GLY A 232 14.14 8.89 0.58
CA GLY A 232 15.51 8.70 1.01
C GLY A 232 15.78 7.24 1.31
N LEU A 233 17.04 6.85 1.41
CA LEU A 233 17.48 5.48 1.70
C LEU A 233 18.71 5.48 2.62
N ASP A 234 18.56 4.93 3.84
CA ASP A 234 19.66 4.54 4.73
C ASP A 234 20.86 5.52 4.71
N PRO A 235 20.70 6.77 5.19
CA PRO A 235 21.64 7.87 4.92
C PRO A 235 23.09 7.55 5.31
N MET A 236 23.30 6.91 6.47
CA MET A 236 24.64 6.60 6.95
C MET A 236 25.29 5.45 6.15
N SER A 237 24.55 4.35 5.96
CA SER A 237 25.14 3.14 5.37
C SER A 237 25.30 3.24 3.85
N ILE A 238 24.47 4.02 3.19
CA ILE A 238 24.51 4.21 1.73
C ILE A 238 25.29 5.47 1.37
N ASP A 239 24.91 6.63 1.88
CA ASP A 239 25.49 7.93 1.49
C ASP A 239 26.66 8.38 2.39
N GLY A 240 26.94 7.64 3.48
CA GLY A 240 28.10 7.88 4.34
C GLY A 240 27.93 8.99 5.38
N GLY A 241 26.72 9.48 5.60
CA GLY A 241 26.41 10.50 6.60
C GLY A 241 24.91 10.76 6.72
N ILE A 242 24.47 11.25 7.88
CA ILE A 242 23.04 11.45 8.17
C ILE A 242 22.57 12.84 7.74
N GLU A 243 23.31 13.86 8.15
CA GLU A 243 22.86 15.25 8.06
C GLU A 243 22.63 15.70 6.62
N LYS A 244 23.63 15.52 5.77
CA LYS A 244 23.58 16.01 4.39
C LYS A 244 22.45 15.40 3.54
N PRO A 245 22.20 14.07 3.55
CA PRO A 245 21.04 13.50 2.84
C PRO A 245 19.70 13.96 3.41
N ILE A 246 19.55 13.99 4.74
CA ILE A 246 18.31 14.42 5.38
C ILE A 246 18.03 15.91 5.10
N GLU A 247 19.04 16.78 5.19
CA GLU A 247 18.88 18.20 4.86
C GLU A 247 18.47 18.42 3.40
N PHE A 248 19.08 17.69 2.47
CA PHE A 248 18.67 17.74 1.07
C PHE A 248 17.22 17.32 0.90
N THR A 249 16.81 16.20 1.49
CA THR A 249 15.44 15.67 1.39
C THR A 249 14.42 16.68 1.98
N VAL A 250 14.71 17.22 3.16
CA VAL A 250 13.88 18.23 3.83
C VAL A 250 13.80 19.52 3.00
N GLN A 251 14.91 20.03 2.53
CA GLN A 251 14.95 21.26 1.74
C GLN A 251 14.17 21.10 0.43
N LEU A 252 14.39 19.98 -0.29
CA LEU A 252 13.70 19.72 -1.54
C LEU A 252 12.18 19.55 -1.33
N ALA A 253 11.77 18.93 -0.22
CA ALA A 253 10.35 18.82 0.15
C ALA A 253 9.72 20.18 0.44
N LEU A 254 10.42 21.04 1.18
CA LEU A 254 9.93 22.38 1.49
C LEU A 254 9.80 23.27 0.25
N GLU A 255 10.83 23.28 -0.62
CA GLU A 255 10.85 24.07 -1.85
C GLU A 255 9.71 23.69 -2.80
N ASN A 256 9.31 22.41 -2.81
CA ASN A 256 8.30 21.87 -3.73
C ASN A 256 6.96 21.56 -3.05
N GLN A 257 6.80 21.89 -1.76
CA GLN A 257 5.58 21.65 -0.96
C GLN A 257 5.18 20.16 -0.95
N LYS A 258 6.18 19.26 -0.87
CA LYS A 258 6.00 17.80 -0.84
C LYS A 258 6.06 17.26 0.59
N GLY A 259 5.56 16.02 0.76
CA GLY A 259 5.82 15.23 1.95
C GLY A 259 7.20 14.56 1.90
N ILE A 260 7.52 13.81 2.94
CA ILE A 260 8.76 13.02 3.07
C ILE A 260 8.40 11.59 3.42
N ASP A 261 9.02 10.60 2.74
CA ASP A 261 8.90 9.18 3.12
C ASP A 261 10.24 8.47 2.88
N ILE A 262 10.96 8.18 3.98
CA ILE A 262 12.35 7.69 3.95
C ILE A 262 12.38 6.22 4.33
N HIS A 263 13.03 5.38 3.49
CA HIS A 263 13.41 4.01 3.85
C HIS A 263 14.53 4.03 4.88
N LEU A 264 14.31 3.39 6.01
CA LEU A 264 15.30 3.30 7.08
C LEU A 264 15.43 1.85 7.57
N HIS A 265 16.40 1.11 7.00
CA HIS A 265 16.69 -0.28 7.39
C HIS A 265 17.79 -0.37 8.45
N GLU A 266 18.49 0.71 8.71
CA GLU A 266 19.56 0.78 9.70
C GLU A 266 19.06 0.43 11.09
N THR A 267 19.60 -0.65 11.70
CA THR A 267 19.14 -1.21 12.98
C THR A 267 19.93 -0.74 14.20
N GLY A 268 21.07 -0.09 13.98
CA GLY A 268 22.00 0.35 15.03
C GLY A 268 21.86 1.82 15.42
N ALA A 269 22.91 2.35 16.01
CA ALA A 269 22.97 3.74 16.47
C ALA A 269 22.72 4.76 15.34
N SER A 270 23.14 4.47 14.11
CA SER A 270 22.89 5.34 12.95
C SER A 270 21.41 5.47 12.66
N GLY A 271 20.64 4.37 12.73
CA GLY A 271 19.18 4.42 12.55
C GLY A 271 18.50 5.28 13.61
N VAL A 272 18.91 5.15 14.88
CA VAL A 272 18.39 5.99 15.98
C VAL A 272 18.72 7.47 15.75
N GLN A 273 19.97 7.78 15.38
CA GLN A 273 20.41 9.14 15.09
C GLN A 273 19.65 9.73 13.90
N THR A 274 19.39 8.93 12.87
CA THR A 274 18.58 9.36 11.71
C THR A 274 17.15 9.72 12.12
N ILE A 275 16.50 8.90 12.95
CA ILE A 275 15.17 9.19 13.49
C ILE A 275 15.19 10.51 14.27
N GLU A 276 16.12 10.68 15.21
CA GLU A 276 16.22 11.88 16.05
C GLU A 276 16.52 13.12 15.22
N TYR A 277 17.39 13.01 14.23
CA TYR A 277 17.72 14.14 13.35
C TYR A 277 16.52 14.54 12.48
N LEU A 278 15.77 13.58 11.94
CA LEU A 278 14.56 13.87 11.18
C LEU A 278 13.47 14.50 12.08
N ILE A 279 13.27 13.99 13.30
CA ILE A 279 12.36 14.61 14.29
C ILE A 279 12.72 16.07 14.50
N LYS A 280 14.00 16.37 14.77
CA LYS A 280 14.47 17.75 14.94
C LYS A 280 14.13 18.60 13.72
N LYS A 281 14.41 18.12 12.50
CA LYS A 281 14.12 18.86 11.26
C LYS A 281 12.62 19.10 11.02
N VAL A 282 11.77 18.17 11.38
CA VAL A 282 10.31 18.34 11.28
C VAL A 282 9.80 19.34 12.32
N LEU A 283 10.34 19.32 13.55
CA LEU A 283 9.98 20.30 14.57
C LEU A 283 10.45 21.73 14.22
N GLU A 284 11.61 21.85 13.55
CA GLU A 284 12.10 23.11 12.97
C GLU A 284 11.22 23.61 11.81
N ASN A 285 10.50 22.70 11.11
CA ASN A 285 9.68 22.99 9.94
C ASN A 285 8.25 22.44 10.11
N PRO A 286 7.35 23.07 10.91
CA PRO A 286 6.05 22.51 11.28
C PRO A 286 5.12 22.18 10.10
N VAL A 287 5.33 22.75 8.91
CA VAL A 287 4.57 22.43 7.69
C VAL A 287 4.75 20.98 7.24
N LEU A 288 5.80 20.29 7.72
CA LEU A 288 6.09 18.88 7.46
C LEU A 288 5.40 17.92 8.44
N LYS A 289 4.82 18.43 9.56
CA LYS A 289 4.06 17.61 10.51
C LYS A 289 2.87 16.95 9.81
N GLY A 290 2.68 15.64 10.05
CA GLY A 290 1.65 14.84 9.41
C GLY A 290 1.89 14.53 7.91
N LYS A 291 3.01 15.01 7.36
CA LYS A 291 3.44 14.74 5.97
C LYS A 291 4.81 14.06 5.89
N THR A 292 5.35 13.62 7.03
CA THR A 292 6.64 12.94 7.11
C THR A 292 6.44 11.53 7.63
N PHE A 293 7.07 10.57 6.96
CA PHE A 293 6.98 9.15 7.26
C PHE A 293 8.37 8.51 7.25
N LEU A 294 8.52 7.46 8.04
CA LEU A 294 9.66 6.53 8.00
C LEU A 294 9.13 5.15 7.64
N SER A 295 9.57 4.66 6.50
CA SER A 295 9.29 3.31 6.05
C SER A 295 10.29 2.33 6.66
N HIS A 296 9.80 1.17 7.10
CA HIS A 296 10.52 0.13 7.85
C HIS A 296 10.94 0.58 9.25
N CYS A 297 11.85 1.52 9.36
CA CYS A 297 12.35 2.09 10.61
C CYS A 297 12.85 1.03 11.60
N PHE A 298 13.69 0.09 11.13
CA PHE A 298 14.08 -1.13 11.84
C PHE A 298 14.83 -0.89 13.15
N ALA A 299 15.42 0.29 13.35
CA ALA A 299 16.05 0.66 14.62
C ALA A 299 15.07 0.52 15.80
N LEU A 300 13.78 0.84 15.61
CA LEU A 300 12.76 0.74 16.66
C LEU A 300 12.60 -0.69 17.19
N GLY A 301 12.74 -1.69 16.35
CA GLY A 301 12.64 -3.11 16.75
C GLY A 301 13.86 -3.63 17.52
N ARG A 302 14.93 -2.84 17.68
CA ARG A 302 16.14 -3.18 18.42
C ARG A 302 16.29 -2.41 19.74
N MET A 303 15.46 -1.42 19.96
CA MET A 303 15.42 -0.61 21.19
C MET A 303 14.82 -1.39 22.34
N SER A 304 15.22 -1.07 23.57
CA SER A 304 14.49 -1.49 24.76
C SER A 304 13.09 -0.85 24.80
N GLN A 305 12.18 -1.40 25.60
CA GLN A 305 10.83 -0.86 25.70
C GLN A 305 10.82 0.62 26.15
N ALA A 306 11.66 0.99 27.09
CA ALA A 306 11.76 2.37 27.57
C ALA A 306 12.24 3.33 26.46
N GLU A 307 13.20 2.90 25.63
CA GLU A 307 13.66 3.68 24.48
C GLU A 307 12.56 3.79 23.40
N GLN A 308 11.84 2.68 23.15
CA GLN A 308 10.70 2.66 22.22
C GLN A 308 9.61 3.65 22.65
N GLU A 309 9.26 3.71 23.93
CA GLU A 309 8.27 4.63 24.46
C GLU A 309 8.74 6.08 24.32
N ALA A 310 10.00 6.36 24.68
CA ALA A 310 10.57 7.71 24.61
C ALA A 310 10.65 8.23 23.16
N ILE A 311 11.06 7.38 22.19
CA ILE A 311 11.13 7.80 20.79
C ILE A 311 9.74 7.92 20.16
N ALA A 312 8.78 7.06 20.56
CA ALA A 312 7.39 7.14 20.09
C ALA A 312 6.72 8.46 20.53
N GLU A 313 6.98 8.95 21.74
CA GLU A 313 6.50 10.28 22.20
C GLU A 313 7.05 11.40 21.31
N LYS A 314 8.33 11.39 20.97
CA LYS A 314 8.95 12.37 20.07
C LYS A 314 8.38 12.28 18.64
N LEU A 315 8.16 11.06 18.12
CA LEU A 315 7.53 10.85 16.82
C LEU A 315 6.09 11.37 16.78
N ALA A 316 5.32 11.14 17.84
CA ALA A 316 3.96 11.65 17.98
C ALA A 316 3.94 13.20 18.04
N GLU A 317 4.84 13.83 18.81
CA GLU A 317 4.98 15.30 18.88
C GLU A 317 5.30 15.91 17.51
N ALA A 318 6.21 15.25 16.77
CA ALA A 318 6.59 15.66 15.41
C ALA A 318 5.55 15.25 14.36
N GLN A 319 4.52 14.46 14.72
CA GLN A 319 3.55 13.87 13.80
C GLN A 319 4.23 13.13 12.64
N ILE A 320 5.30 12.38 12.92
CA ILE A 320 5.96 11.51 11.97
C ILE A 320 5.30 10.12 12.03
N GLY A 321 4.78 9.65 10.89
CA GLY A 321 4.18 8.33 10.78
C GLY A 321 5.21 7.23 10.49
N ILE A 322 4.85 6.00 10.81
CA ILE A 322 5.64 4.79 10.50
C ILE A 322 4.88 3.94 9.48
N VAL A 323 5.57 3.50 8.42
CA VAL A 323 5.02 2.52 7.48
C VAL A 323 5.77 1.20 7.64
N SER A 324 5.06 0.15 8.05
CA SER A 324 5.64 -1.15 8.41
C SER A 324 5.21 -2.26 7.46
N THR A 325 6.13 -3.15 7.14
CA THR A 325 5.82 -4.42 6.48
C THR A 325 5.40 -5.50 7.48
N VAL A 326 5.23 -5.14 8.76
CA VAL A 326 4.89 -5.93 9.95
C VAL A 326 6.07 -6.79 10.41
N PRO A 327 6.25 -8.08 10.01
CA PRO A 327 7.48 -8.80 10.29
C PRO A 327 8.46 -8.64 9.13
N PHE A 328 9.74 -8.53 9.46
CA PHE A 328 10.82 -8.55 8.47
C PHE A 328 12.05 -9.28 9.04
N ALA A 329 12.48 -10.35 8.38
CA ALA A 329 13.71 -11.08 8.69
C ALA A 329 13.95 -11.36 10.20
N GLY A 330 12.88 -11.69 10.95
CA GLY A 330 12.97 -11.95 12.39
C GLY A 330 13.01 -10.70 13.27
N LEU A 331 12.79 -9.51 12.70
CA LEU A 331 12.64 -8.27 13.45
C LEU A 331 11.16 -7.99 13.73
N ILE A 332 10.84 -7.67 14.98
CA ILE A 332 9.49 -7.31 15.41
C ILE A 332 9.46 -5.82 15.73
N MET A 333 8.63 -5.09 14.99
CA MET A 333 8.42 -3.67 15.18
C MET A 333 7.55 -3.40 16.41
N PRO A 334 7.77 -2.32 17.20
CA PRO A 334 6.96 -2.03 18.38
C PRO A 334 5.62 -1.36 18.05
N ILE A 335 4.85 -1.93 17.09
CA ILE A 335 3.58 -1.34 16.61
C ILE A 335 2.61 -1.04 17.77
N PRO A 336 2.41 -1.92 18.77
CA PRO A 336 1.53 -1.59 19.89
C PRO A 336 1.98 -0.37 20.68
N THR A 337 3.29 -0.23 20.93
CA THR A 337 3.86 0.93 21.65
C THR A 337 3.65 2.21 20.84
N LEU A 338 3.91 2.18 19.53
CA LEU A 338 3.71 3.33 18.63
C LEU A 338 2.26 3.80 18.63
N LEU A 339 1.31 2.87 18.44
CA LEU A 339 -0.12 3.18 18.45
C LEU A 339 -0.58 3.73 19.81
N ASN A 340 -0.13 3.16 20.92
CA ASN A 340 -0.47 3.62 22.27
C ASN A 340 0.04 5.03 22.58
N LYS A 341 1.14 5.45 21.95
CA LYS A 341 1.70 6.81 22.05
C LYS A 341 1.12 7.78 21.02
N GLY A 342 0.19 7.35 20.17
CA GLY A 342 -0.48 8.18 19.17
C GLY A 342 0.32 8.40 17.89
N VAL A 343 1.33 7.57 17.62
CA VAL A 343 2.03 7.54 16.33
C VAL A 343 1.12 6.86 15.29
N SER A 344 0.92 7.51 14.14
CA SER A 344 0.25 6.88 13.00
C SER A 344 1.09 5.73 12.46
N VAL A 345 0.51 4.53 12.42
CA VAL A 345 1.16 3.35 11.86
C VAL A 345 0.33 2.81 10.71
N MET A 346 0.94 2.70 9.55
CA MET A 346 0.35 2.16 8.34
C MET A 346 1.11 0.92 7.90
N THR A 347 0.52 0.13 7.00
CA THR A 347 1.22 -1.05 6.44
C THR A 347 1.26 -1.01 4.92
N GLY A 348 2.23 -1.74 4.38
CA GLY A 348 2.39 -1.95 2.95
C GLY A 348 3.00 -3.31 2.63
N ASN A 349 2.87 -3.73 1.39
CA ASN A 349 3.43 -4.98 0.90
C ASN A 349 4.92 -4.89 0.64
N ASP A 350 5.45 -3.68 0.35
CA ASP A 350 6.82 -3.45 -0.11
C ASP A 350 7.06 -4.07 -1.50
N SER A 351 8.19 -4.67 -1.75
CA SER A 351 8.46 -5.43 -2.96
C SER A 351 7.53 -6.63 -3.10
N ILE A 352 6.93 -6.79 -4.27
CA ILE A 352 6.15 -7.98 -4.63
C ILE A 352 6.80 -8.64 -5.85
N VAL A 353 7.40 -9.80 -5.65
CA VAL A 353 8.04 -10.62 -6.69
C VAL A 353 9.00 -9.78 -7.52
N ASP A 354 10.06 -9.29 -6.90
CA ASP A 354 11.18 -8.66 -7.59
C ASP A 354 12.51 -9.25 -7.12
N HIS A 355 13.63 -8.60 -7.45
CA HIS A 355 14.96 -9.07 -7.05
C HIS A 355 15.29 -8.74 -5.58
N TRP A 356 14.52 -7.85 -4.92
CA TRP A 356 14.63 -7.55 -3.48
C TRP A 356 13.90 -8.58 -2.64
N ASP A 357 12.65 -8.89 -3.01
CA ASP A 357 11.81 -9.86 -2.30
C ASP A 357 11.00 -10.72 -3.27
N VAL A 358 10.75 -11.97 -2.88
CA VAL A 358 9.94 -12.93 -3.64
C VAL A 358 8.56 -13.13 -3.04
N PHE A 359 8.33 -12.59 -1.84
CA PHE A 359 7.06 -12.70 -1.13
C PHE A 359 6.09 -11.59 -1.59
N GLY A 360 4.89 -11.71 -1.11
CA GLY A 360 3.84 -10.70 -1.32
C GLY A 360 2.61 -11.29 -1.96
N THR A 361 1.52 -11.26 -1.20
CA THR A 361 0.20 -11.69 -1.66
C THR A 361 -0.57 -10.54 -2.32
N GLY A 362 -0.07 -9.31 -2.25
CA GLY A 362 -0.77 -8.09 -2.63
C GLY A 362 -1.84 -7.66 -1.61
N SER A 363 -1.94 -8.35 -0.46
CA SER A 363 -3.00 -8.09 0.53
C SER A 363 -2.48 -7.37 1.77
N VAL A 364 -2.87 -6.13 1.97
CA VAL A 364 -2.62 -5.40 3.23
C VAL A 364 -3.52 -5.89 4.38
N LEU A 365 -4.65 -6.53 4.09
CA LEU A 365 -5.44 -7.23 5.11
C LEU A 365 -4.65 -8.39 5.71
N HIS A 366 -3.82 -9.06 4.91
CA HIS A 366 -2.88 -10.07 5.42
C HIS A 366 -1.84 -9.44 6.36
N LYS A 367 -1.37 -8.20 6.10
CA LYS A 367 -0.48 -7.49 7.02
C LYS A 367 -1.18 -7.20 8.37
N ALA A 368 -2.44 -6.80 8.35
CA ALA A 368 -3.24 -6.62 9.58
C ALA A 368 -3.42 -7.93 10.35
N ASN A 369 -3.65 -9.05 9.67
CA ASN A 369 -3.74 -10.37 10.27
C ASN A 369 -2.39 -10.81 10.88
N LEU A 370 -1.27 -10.65 10.16
CA LEU A 370 0.07 -10.94 10.68
C LEU A 370 0.38 -10.13 11.95
N ALA A 371 0.02 -8.84 11.97
CA ALA A 371 0.14 -8.01 13.16
C ALA A 371 -0.72 -8.55 14.31
N ALA A 372 -1.98 -8.90 14.04
CA ALA A 372 -2.88 -9.45 15.06
C ALA A 372 -2.32 -10.74 15.68
N GLN A 373 -1.78 -11.65 14.86
CA GLN A 373 -1.12 -12.87 15.34
C GLN A 373 0.15 -12.56 16.14
N LEU A 374 1.00 -11.67 15.62
CA LEU A 374 2.29 -11.35 16.22
C LEU A 374 2.17 -10.69 17.59
N TYR A 375 1.15 -9.82 17.77
CA TYR A 375 0.92 -9.09 19.03
C TYR A 375 -0.20 -9.69 19.89
N ASN A 376 -0.68 -10.90 19.57
CA ASN A 376 -1.76 -11.59 20.28
C ASN A 376 -3.03 -10.73 20.40
N TRP A 377 -3.43 -10.09 19.32
CA TRP A 377 -4.70 -9.35 19.22
C TRP A 377 -5.81 -10.32 18.81
N SER A 378 -6.35 -11.08 19.79
CA SER A 378 -7.29 -12.17 19.54
C SER A 378 -8.72 -11.91 20.03
N THR A 379 -8.97 -10.78 20.70
CA THR A 379 -10.33 -10.38 21.11
C THR A 379 -11.06 -9.67 19.99
N GLU A 380 -12.40 -9.72 20.02
CA GLU A 380 -13.26 -9.04 19.03
C GLU A 380 -12.84 -7.57 18.84
N PHE A 381 -12.67 -6.84 19.94
CA PHE A 381 -12.25 -5.44 19.89
C PHE A 381 -10.88 -5.26 19.24
N LYS A 382 -9.84 -6.00 19.67
CA LYS A 382 -8.48 -5.85 19.14
C LYS A 382 -8.41 -6.23 17.66
N LEU A 383 -9.09 -7.27 17.23
CA LEU A 383 -9.16 -7.68 15.83
C LEU A 383 -9.83 -6.59 14.97
N SER A 384 -10.97 -6.05 15.42
CA SER A 384 -11.65 -4.98 14.70
C SER A 384 -10.77 -3.71 14.57
N ARG A 385 -9.97 -3.39 15.61
CA ARG A 385 -9.01 -2.26 15.56
C ARG A 385 -7.82 -2.52 14.64
N ALA A 386 -7.38 -3.78 14.50
CA ALA A 386 -6.29 -4.13 13.60
C ALA A 386 -6.58 -3.80 12.12
N LEU A 387 -7.86 -3.68 11.73
CA LEU A 387 -8.25 -3.23 10.39
C LEU A 387 -7.68 -1.85 10.02
N LYS A 388 -7.36 -0.98 11.00
CA LYS A 388 -6.67 0.30 10.77
C LYS A 388 -5.40 0.16 9.95
N LEU A 389 -4.69 -0.94 10.14
CA LEU A 389 -3.44 -1.21 9.42
C LEU A 389 -3.65 -1.46 7.92
N ALA A 390 -4.85 -1.88 7.51
CA ALA A 390 -5.16 -2.17 6.11
C ALA A 390 -5.80 -0.98 5.35
N ASN A 391 -6.36 0.01 6.05
CA ASN A 391 -7.16 1.07 5.42
C ASN A 391 -6.86 2.49 5.91
N VAL A 392 -5.71 2.68 6.57
CA VAL A 392 -5.26 4.01 7.07
C VAL A 392 -6.28 4.60 8.04
N GLU A 393 -6.49 3.90 9.16
CA GLU A 393 -7.29 4.32 10.31
C GLU A 393 -8.81 4.48 10.09
N LYS A 394 -9.33 4.21 8.90
CA LYS A 394 -10.76 4.31 8.64
C LYS A 394 -11.48 3.03 9.11
N LEU A 395 -12.27 3.13 10.16
CA LEU A 395 -12.99 2.00 10.76
C LEU A 395 -14.50 2.16 10.61
N PRO A 396 -15.26 1.03 10.53
CA PRO A 396 -16.71 1.08 10.59
C PRO A 396 -17.25 1.65 11.90
N LEU A 397 -16.65 1.27 13.03
CA LEU A 397 -17.04 1.70 14.38
C LEU A 397 -15.88 2.39 15.08
N ASP A 398 -16.17 3.38 15.96
CA ASP A 398 -15.18 3.90 16.89
C ASP A 398 -14.97 2.95 18.09
N ASP A 399 -14.15 3.38 19.04
CA ASP A 399 -13.80 2.55 20.21
C ASP A 399 -14.98 2.34 21.18
N LYS A 400 -16.08 3.09 21.00
CA LYS A 400 -17.33 2.97 21.79
C LYS A 400 -18.42 2.23 21.03
N GLY A 401 -18.13 1.74 19.82
CA GLY A 401 -19.10 1.06 18.97
C GLY A 401 -20.05 2.00 18.21
N VAL A 402 -19.74 3.29 18.14
CA VAL A 402 -20.52 4.26 17.36
C VAL A 402 -20.07 4.19 15.90
N GLN A 403 -21.03 4.07 14.98
CA GLN A 403 -20.74 4.00 13.56
C GLN A 403 -20.02 5.26 13.05
N GLN A 404 -18.86 5.08 12.46
CA GLN A 404 -18.01 6.10 11.87
C GLN A 404 -18.04 6.05 10.35
N TRP A 405 -18.17 4.87 9.78
CA TRP A 405 -18.22 4.62 8.34
C TRP A 405 -19.17 3.42 8.07
N PRO A 406 -19.91 3.41 6.94
CA PRO A 406 -20.05 4.49 5.96
C PRO A 406 -20.99 5.60 6.46
N LYS A 407 -20.81 6.82 5.91
CA LYS A 407 -21.72 7.96 6.11
C LYS A 407 -22.14 8.53 4.77
N VAL A 408 -23.29 9.19 4.73
CA VAL A 408 -23.70 9.99 3.58
C VAL A 408 -22.67 11.08 3.32
N GLY A 409 -22.22 11.18 2.06
CA GLY A 409 -21.15 12.05 1.60
C GLY A 409 -19.78 11.37 1.51
N ASP A 410 -19.59 10.19 2.10
CA ASP A 410 -18.36 9.42 1.93
C ASP A 410 -18.16 8.99 0.47
N LYS A 411 -16.90 8.93 0.04
CA LYS A 411 -16.53 8.34 -1.25
C LYS A 411 -16.92 6.87 -1.27
N ALA A 412 -17.52 6.42 -2.37
CA ALA A 412 -17.95 5.03 -2.53
C ALA A 412 -16.79 4.15 -2.99
N ASP A 413 -15.75 4.06 -2.14
CA ASP A 413 -14.61 3.16 -2.28
C ASP A 413 -14.70 2.11 -1.16
N PHE A 414 -15.10 0.89 -1.50
CA PHE A 414 -15.33 -0.16 -0.51
C PHE A 414 -15.13 -1.56 -1.09
N VAL A 415 -14.92 -2.52 -0.19
CA VAL A 415 -14.92 -3.94 -0.50
C VAL A 415 -16.17 -4.61 0.06
N LEU A 416 -16.62 -5.67 -0.61
CA LEU A 416 -17.63 -6.60 -0.13
C LEU A 416 -16.98 -7.95 0.15
N MET A 417 -17.15 -8.48 1.37
CA MET A 417 -16.49 -9.69 1.84
C MET A 417 -17.51 -10.61 2.53
N ASP A 418 -17.39 -11.91 2.32
CA ASP A 418 -18.27 -12.93 2.92
C ASP A 418 -17.84 -13.22 4.37
N VAL A 419 -18.14 -12.28 5.24
CA VAL A 419 -17.89 -12.33 6.69
C VAL A 419 -18.97 -11.55 7.43
N THR A 420 -19.04 -11.73 8.74
CA THR A 420 -20.04 -11.11 9.60
C THR A 420 -19.59 -9.75 10.15
N CYS A 421 -18.29 -9.56 10.37
CA CYS A 421 -17.72 -8.32 10.96
C CYS A 421 -16.26 -8.11 10.56
N SER A 422 -15.73 -6.94 10.86
CA SER A 422 -14.33 -6.55 10.59
C SER A 422 -13.32 -7.41 11.38
N ALA A 423 -13.67 -7.84 12.59
CA ALA A 423 -12.83 -8.74 13.38
C ALA A 423 -12.64 -10.09 12.66
N GLU A 424 -13.71 -10.66 12.11
CA GLU A 424 -13.64 -11.89 11.32
C GLU A 424 -12.85 -11.67 10.03
N ALA A 425 -13.02 -10.53 9.34
CA ALA A 425 -12.26 -10.20 8.14
C ALA A 425 -10.74 -10.22 8.41
N VAL A 426 -10.30 -9.59 9.49
CA VAL A 426 -8.89 -9.60 9.91
C VAL A 426 -8.44 -11.00 10.32
N ALA A 427 -9.24 -11.72 11.11
CA ALA A 427 -8.84 -13.04 11.62
C ALA A 427 -8.70 -14.10 10.51
N ARG A 428 -9.56 -14.07 9.48
CA ARG A 428 -9.68 -15.13 8.48
C ARG A 428 -9.12 -14.81 7.10
N ILE A 429 -8.90 -13.52 6.79
CA ILE A 429 -8.40 -13.03 5.48
C ILE A 429 -9.21 -13.66 4.32
N PRO A 430 -10.54 -13.55 4.30
CA PRO A 430 -11.34 -14.15 3.23
C PRO A 430 -11.05 -13.47 1.90
N GLU A 431 -11.43 -14.12 0.81
CA GLU A 431 -11.40 -13.51 -0.51
C GLU A 431 -12.29 -12.26 -0.57
N VAL A 432 -11.79 -11.22 -1.20
CA VAL A 432 -12.60 -10.07 -1.59
C VAL A 432 -13.57 -10.52 -2.68
N LYS A 433 -14.86 -10.39 -2.43
CA LYS A 433 -15.87 -10.76 -3.42
C LYS A 433 -16.05 -9.66 -4.46
N HIS A 434 -16.02 -8.41 -3.99
CA HIS A 434 -16.08 -7.25 -4.88
C HIS A 434 -15.27 -6.10 -4.32
N LEU A 435 -14.63 -5.36 -5.22
CA LEU A 435 -14.06 -4.05 -4.98
C LEU A 435 -14.86 -3.02 -5.77
N ILE A 436 -15.36 -2.02 -5.08
CA ILE A 436 -16.04 -0.87 -5.65
C ILE A 436 -15.16 0.37 -5.48
N THR A 437 -14.92 1.11 -6.55
CA THR A 437 -14.17 2.36 -6.53
C THR A 437 -14.97 3.43 -7.27
N ASN A 438 -15.09 4.62 -6.69
CA ASN A 438 -15.95 5.70 -7.21
C ASN A 438 -17.39 5.23 -7.51
N GLY A 439 -17.90 4.25 -6.75
CA GLY A 439 -19.21 3.66 -6.98
C GLY A 439 -19.29 2.69 -8.16
N HIS A 440 -18.18 2.31 -8.78
CA HIS A 440 -18.12 1.35 -9.88
C HIS A 440 -17.53 0.02 -9.42
N LEU A 441 -18.09 -1.09 -9.90
CA LEU A 441 -17.51 -2.42 -9.70
C LEU A 441 -16.19 -2.52 -10.49
N VAL A 442 -15.11 -2.84 -9.78
CA VAL A 442 -13.76 -2.97 -10.35
C VAL A 442 -13.30 -4.42 -10.37
N TYR A 443 -13.72 -5.20 -9.34
CA TYR A 443 -13.34 -6.60 -9.17
C TYR A 443 -14.52 -7.40 -8.62
#